data_afb94223e84fddd2343048227c6a5f27
#
_entry.id   afb94223e84fddd2343048227c6a5f27
#
_cell.length_a   1.000
_cell.length_b   1.000
_cell.length_c   1.000
_cell.angle_alpha   90.00
_cell.angle_beta   90.00
_cell.angle_gamma   90.00
#
_symmetry.space_group_name_H-M   'P 1'
#
loop_
_entity.id
_entity.type
_entity.pdbx_description
1 polymer ?
#
loop_
_entity_poly.entity_id
_entity_poly.type
_entity_poly.pdbx_seq_one_letter_code
_entity_poly.pdbx_strand_id
1 'polypeptide(L)'
;HKNPAARQALHTARHVLDLDQLSGMSSYDRERICVPRRCNCQLKDCRYRCFLDTCQSGQYTVQICNHNLLLADLIHRSQKKKPILPDSAAIIIDEAHKLPETARQMFGVTLNAHDFAELIRSLHVERYVLAAELLSEAAAPLAEKLSLPVEEGAGFDAYQMFLERPHQVLTVICRQLEGLLTRETWRLLSAVASTVSLFYLGNPEMIFYAADDDHGGSMLCGTVSELAAQLQATLWRQEQPIVLTSGTLAVGKDFSRFRTAAGLTGERPVTETVCPSPFDYQHNCLLYLPTDPIPLDAADYYDRLAAQIRQ
;
A
#
# COMPACT_ATOMS: atom_id res chain seq x y z
N HIS A 1 -21.07 12.83 14.68
CA HIS A 1 -20.42 13.39 13.50
C HIS A 1 -21.18 14.62 12.99
N LYS A 2 -20.51 15.63 12.41
CA LYS A 2 -21.18 16.88 11.95
C LYS A 2 -21.97 16.67 10.66
N ASN A 3 -21.57 15.74 9.81
CA ASN A 3 -22.26 15.43 8.55
C ASN A 3 -23.60 14.69 8.81
N PRO A 4 -24.75 15.21 8.37
CA PRO A 4 -26.05 14.58 8.63
C PRO A 4 -26.20 13.21 7.95
N ALA A 5 -25.70 13.06 6.71
CA ALA A 5 -25.74 11.81 5.96
C ALA A 5 -24.94 10.71 6.68
N ALA A 6 -23.73 11.05 7.16
CA ALA A 6 -22.91 10.12 7.95
C ALA A 6 -23.60 9.72 9.26
N ARG A 7 -24.27 10.64 9.95
CA ARG A 7 -25.07 10.33 11.15
C ARG A 7 -26.20 9.36 10.86
N GLN A 8 -26.98 9.65 9.84
CA GLN A 8 -28.10 8.81 9.44
C GLN A 8 -27.64 7.41 9.05
N ALA A 9 -26.56 7.30 8.25
CA ALA A 9 -26.00 6.04 7.85
C ALA A 9 -25.51 5.21 9.06
N LEU A 10 -24.80 5.83 10.01
CA LEU A 10 -24.36 5.16 11.22
C LEU A 10 -25.51 4.70 12.14
N HIS A 11 -26.61 5.45 12.20
CA HIS A 11 -27.80 5.07 12.95
C HIS A 11 -28.61 3.95 12.31
N THR A 12 -28.68 3.94 10.97
CA THR A 12 -29.48 2.95 10.23
C THR A 12 -28.69 1.66 9.90
N ALA A 13 -27.35 1.71 9.94
CA ALA A 13 -26.52 0.56 9.65
C ALA A 13 -26.73 -0.57 10.67
N ARG A 14 -27.36 -1.66 10.23
CA ARG A 14 -27.50 -2.91 11.00
C ARG A 14 -26.31 -3.86 10.82
N HIS A 15 -25.53 -3.65 9.78
CA HIS A 15 -24.37 -4.47 9.39
C HIS A 15 -23.12 -3.60 9.22
N VAL A 16 -21.98 -4.21 8.86
CA VAL A 16 -20.80 -3.48 8.42
C VAL A 16 -21.18 -2.63 7.22
N LEU A 17 -20.88 -1.34 7.30
CA LEU A 17 -21.23 -0.38 6.29
C LEU A 17 -20.05 -0.21 5.35
N ASP A 18 -20.29 -0.46 4.07
CA ASP A 18 -19.37 -0.05 3.01
C ASP A 18 -19.55 1.46 2.78
N LEU A 19 -18.47 2.22 3.07
CA LEU A 19 -18.50 3.68 2.94
C LEU A 19 -18.61 4.14 1.49
N ASP A 20 -18.28 3.29 0.51
CA ASP A 20 -18.40 3.61 -0.90
C ASP A 20 -19.88 3.65 -1.36
N GLN A 21 -20.76 3.00 -0.62
CA GLN A 21 -22.21 3.07 -0.85
C GLN A 21 -22.84 4.39 -0.37
N LEU A 22 -22.09 5.22 0.36
CA LEU A 22 -22.58 6.48 0.88
C LEU A 22 -22.25 7.63 -0.08
N SER A 23 -23.27 8.17 -0.74
CA SER A 23 -23.15 9.40 -1.53
C SER A 23 -22.97 10.65 -0.66
N GLY A 24 -22.27 11.66 -1.18
CA GLY A 24 -22.13 12.97 -0.52
C GLY A 24 -21.18 13.02 0.68
N MET A 25 -20.30 12.05 0.83
CA MET A 25 -19.26 12.06 1.85
C MET A 25 -17.92 12.50 1.27
N SER A 26 -17.29 13.48 1.92
CA SER A 26 -15.90 13.87 1.61
C SER A 26 -14.89 12.81 2.09
N SER A 27 -13.69 12.78 1.51
CA SER A 27 -12.59 11.94 1.98
C SER A 27 -12.28 12.16 3.47
N TYR A 28 -12.33 13.43 3.90
CA TYR A 28 -12.17 13.81 5.32
C TYR A 28 -13.22 13.18 6.24
N ASP A 29 -14.50 13.16 5.80
CA ASP A 29 -15.58 12.53 6.58
C ASP A 29 -15.41 11.00 6.65
N ARG A 30 -14.99 10.39 5.53
CA ARG A 30 -14.73 8.94 5.43
C ARG A 30 -13.63 8.51 6.41
N GLU A 31 -12.48 9.19 6.40
CA GLU A 31 -11.37 8.88 7.32
C GLU A 31 -11.77 8.92 8.80
N ARG A 32 -12.64 9.85 9.18
CA ARG A 32 -13.10 10.01 10.57
C ARG A 32 -14.09 8.97 11.04
N ILE A 33 -14.77 8.27 10.16
CA ILE A 33 -15.76 7.22 10.49
C ILE A 33 -15.29 5.82 10.11
N CYS A 34 -14.18 5.68 9.37
CA CYS A 34 -13.53 4.39 9.16
C CYS A 34 -13.11 3.77 10.48
N VAL A 35 -13.02 2.46 10.51
CA VAL A 35 -12.32 1.76 11.58
C VAL A 35 -10.85 2.19 11.54
N PRO A 36 -10.32 2.77 12.62
CA PRO A 36 -8.93 3.20 12.64
C PRO A 36 -8.01 1.99 12.45
N ARG A 37 -6.85 2.20 11.82
CA ARG A 37 -5.82 1.15 11.65
C ARG A 37 -5.49 0.45 12.97
N ARG A 38 -5.59 1.18 14.09
CA ARG A 38 -5.41 0.69 15.46
C ARG A 38 -6.72 0.86 16.21
N CYS A 39 -7.56 -0.16 16.18
CA CYS A 39 -8.83 -0.16 16.90
C CYS A 39 -8.64 -0.76 18.31
N ASN A 40 -8.68 0.09 19.34
CA ASN A 40 -8.64 -0.30 20.74
C ASN A 40 -10.05 -0.55 21.33
N CYS A 41 -11.05 -0.73 20.48
CA CYS A 41 -12.41 -1.00 20.91
C CYS A 41 -12.46 -2.30 21.72
N GLN A 42 -12.92 -2.20 22.98
CA GLN A 42 -13.09 -3.35 23.87
C GLN A 42 -14.54 -3.86 23.92
N LEU A 43 -15.41 -3.37 23.06
CA LEU A 43 -16.80 -3.83 22.98
C LEU A 43 -16.82 -5.31 22.58
N LYS A 44 -17.46 -6.15 23.41
CA LYS A 44 -17.61 -7.59 23.14
C LYS A 44 -18.37 -7.85 21.85
N ASP A 45 -19.37 -7.01 21.55
CA ASP A 45 -20.23 -7.10 20.36
C ASP A 45 -19.81 -6.12 19.26
N CYS A 46 -18.52 -5.85 19.11
CA CYS A 46 -18.01 -5.00 18.05
C CYS A 46 -18.28 -5.65 16.69
N ARG A 47 -19.17 -5.05 15.90
CA ARG A 47 -19.59 -5.57 14.58
C ARG A 47 -18.43 -5.79 13.63
N TYR A 48 -17.44 -4.90 13.65
CA TYR A 48 -16.25 -5.05 12.83
C TYR A 48 -15.43 -6.28 13.20
N ARG A 49 -15.23 -6.55 14.51
CA ARG A 49 -14.56 -7.76 14.97
C ARG A 49 -15.34 -9.02 14.63
N CYS A 50 -16.66 -9.01 14.88
CA CYS A 50 -17.52 -10.14 14.48
C CYS A 50 -17.46 -10.40 12.97
N PHE A 51 -17.41 -9.34 12.15
CA PHE A 51 -17.24 -9.48 10.71
C PHE A 51 -15.87 -10.11 10.36
N LEU A 52 -14.78 -9.62 10.94
CA LEU A 52 -13.45 -10.21 10.73
C LEU A 52 -13.38 -11.68 11.16
N ASP A 53 -13.92 -12.00 12.34
CA ASP A 53 -13.98 -13.37 12.85
C ASP A 53 -14.79 -14.28 11.92
N THR A 54 -15.89 -13.76 11.37
CA THR A 54 -16.71 -14.47 10.39
C THR A 54 -15.93 -14.69 9.09
N CYS A 55 -15.22 -13.69 8.58
CA CYS A 55 -14.34 -13.82 7.41
C CYS A 55 -13.22 -14.85 7.62
N GLN A 56 -12.70 -14.96 8.85
CA GLN A 56 -11.63 -15.91 9.20
C GLN A 56 -12.16 -17.31 9.57
N SER A 57 -13.46 -17.48 9.73
CA SER A 57 -14.06 -18.74 10.23
C SER A 57 -14.02 -19.92 9.26
N GLY A 58 -13.68 -19.69 7.98
CA GLY A 58 -13.69 -20.71 6.94
C GLY A 58 -15.11 -21.19 6.55
N GLN A 59 -16.17 -20.50 6.97
CA GLN A 59 -17.57 -20.87 6.65
C GLN A 59 -17.97 -20.56 5.21
N TYR A 60 -17.20 -19.73 4.53
CA TYR A 60 -17.51 -19.33 3.16
C TYR A 60 -16.71 -20.14 2.15
N THR A 61 -17.39 -20.61 1.12
CA THR A 61 -16.79 -21.34 -0.01
C THR A 61 -15.89 -20.42 -0.86
N VAL A 62 -16.25 -19.15 -0.97
CA VAL A 62 -15.51 -18.14 -1.73
C VAL A 62 -15.26 -16.92 -0.85
N GLN A 63 -14.04 -16.43 -0.86
CA GLN A 63 -13.67 -15.17 -0.23
C GLN A 63 -13.06 -14.24 -1.28
N ILE A 64 -13.49 -12.99 -1.26
CA ILE A 64 -13.00 -11.94 -2.16
C ILE A 64 -12.22 -10.93 -1.33
N CYS A 65 -10.99 -10.63 -1.74
CA CYS A 65 -10.16 -9.61 -1.13
C CYS A 65 -9.38 -8.85 -2.22
N ASN A 66 -8.80 -7.70 -1.86
CA ASN A 66 -7.89 -7.01 -2.76
C ASN A 66 -6.48 -7.64 -2.73
N HIS A 67 -5.64 -7.31 -3.71
CA HIS A 67 -4.27 -7.81 -3.81
C HIS A 67 -3.44 -7.48 -2.56
N ASN A 68 -3.64 -6.30 -1.96
CA ASN A 68 -2.89 -5.90 -0.77
C ASN A 68 -3.14 -6.84 0.41
N LEU A 69 -4.40 -7.25 0.64
CA LEU A 69 -4.74 -8.16 1.74
C LEU A 69 -4.20 -9.58 1.47
N LEU A 70 -4.27 -10.05 0.23
CA LEU A 70 -3.66 -11.32 -0.17
C LEU A 70 -2.15 -11.31 0.09
N LEU A 71 -1.44 -10.28 -0.39
CA LEU A 71 0.01 -10.15 -0.19
C LEU A 71 0.38 -10.00 1.28
N ALA A 72 -0.40 -9.24 2.07
CA ALA A 72 -0.20 -9.14 3.51
C ALA A 72 -0.33 -10.50 4.21
N ASP A 73 -1.32 -11.32 3.84
CA ASP A 73 -1.47 -12.68 4.36
C ASP A 73 -0.27 -13.57 4.01
N LEU A 74 0.17 -13.53 2.76
CA LEU A 74 1.33 -14.29 2.29
C LEU A 74 2.62 -13.89 3.01
N ILE A 75 2.84 -12.59 3.26
CA ILE A 75 3.96 -12.08 4.07
C ILE A 75 3.84 -12.58 5.50
N HIS A 76 2.64 -12.57 6.11
CA HIS A 76 2.44 -13.11 7.44
C HIS A 76 2.79 -14.59 7.51
N ARG A 77 2.32 -15.39 6.55
CA ARG A 77 2.61 -16.84 6.45
C ARG A 77 4.11 -17.11 6.28
N SER A 78 4.79 -16.35 5.42
CA SER A 78 6.24 -16.50 5.22
C SER A 78 7.06 -16.20 6.49
N GLN A 79 6.58 -15.27 7.31
CA GLN A 79 7.16 -14.92 8.61
C GLN A 79 6.67 -15.80 9.78
N LYS A 80 5.93 -16.87 9.51
CA LYS A 80 5.33 -17.76 10.53
C LYS A 80 4.42 -17.02 11.54
N LYS A 81 3.83 -15.91 11.13
CA LYS A 81 2.81 -15.19 11.89
C LYS A 81 1.44 -15.81 11.65
N LYS A 82 0.45 -15.45 12.54
CA LYS A 82 -0.93 -15.89 12.35
C LYS A 82 -1.45 -15.43 10.97
N PRO A 83 -2.00 -16.34 10.15
CA PRO A 83 -2.63 -15.97 8.88
C PRO A 83 -3.74 -14.95 9.05
N ILE A 84 -3.92 -14.09 8.05
CA ILE A 84 -5.00 -13.11 7.99
C ILE A 84 -6.22 -13.73 7.30
N LEU A 85 -5.97 -14.50 6.24
CA LEU A 85 -6.99 -15.21 5.47
C LEU A 85 -7.02 -16.69 5.86
N PRO A 86 -8.18 -17.37 5.79
CA PRO A 86 -8.24 -18.80 5.97
C PRO A 86 -7.53 -19.53 4.83
N ASP A 87 -7.24 -20.81 5.04
CA ASP A 87 -6.68 -21.67 4.00
C ASP A 87 -7.68 -21.86 2.85
N SER A 88 -7.17 -21.89 1.65
CA SER A 88 -7.97 -21.99 0.43
C SER A 88 -7.48 -23.15 -0.44
N ALA A 89 -8.40 -23.77 -1.18
CA ALA A 89 -8.07 -24.83 -2.14
C ALA A 89 -7.45 -24.27 -3.43
N ALA A 90 -7.71 -23.03 -3.77
CA ALA A 90 -7.15 -22.32 -4.93
C ALA A 90 -7.14 -20.82 -4.69
N ILE A 91 -6.28 -20.11 -5.40
CA ILE A 91 -6.21 -18.65 -5.42
C ILE A 91 -6.50 -18.19 -6.86
N ILE A 92 -7.44 -17.26 -7.01
CA ILE A 92 -7.73 -16.60 -8.29
C ILE A 92 -7.37 -15.13 -8.14
N ILE A 93 -6.44 -14.65 -8.96
CA ILE A 93 -5.98 -13.26 -8.97
C ILE A 93 -6.48 -12.61 -10.26
N ASP A 94 -7.51 -11.82 -10.12
CA ASP A 94 -8.04 -11.01 -11.23
C ASP A 94 -7.24 -9.73 -11.38
N GLU A 95 -7.24 -9.13 -12.56
CA GLU A 95 -6.39 -7.98 -12.92
C GLU A 95 -4.92 -8.18 -12.52
N ALA A 96 -4.42 -9.39 -12.75
CA ALA A 96 -3.10 -9.83 -12.31
C ALA A 96 -1.93 -8.98 -12.87
N HIS A 97 -2.16 -8.18 -13.91
CA HIS A 97 -1.19 -7.21 -14.40
C HIS A 97 -0.78 -6.19 -13.35
N LYS A 98 -1.64 -5.91 -12.35
CA LYS A 98 -1.35 -5.01 -11.21
C LYS A 98 -0.54 -5.67 -10.09
N LEU A 99 -0.44 -7.00 -10.10
CA LEU A 99 0.21 -7.74 -9.03
C LEU A 99 1.68 -7.32 -8.79
N PRO A 100 2.54 -7.17 -9.82
CA PRO A 100 3.93 -6.77 -9.60
C PRO A 100 4.06 -5.37 -8.96
N GLU A 101 3.25 -4.42 -9.36
CA GLU A 101 3.26 -3.08 -8.78
C GLU A 101 2.79 -3.08 -7.33
N THR A 102 1.65 -3.72 -7.07
CA THR A 102 1.12 -3.86 -5.70
C THR A 102 2.11 -4.59 -4.79
N ALA A 103 2.79 -5.61 -5.31
CA ALA A 103 3.79 -6.34 -4.56
C ALA A 103 5.03 -5.47 -4.23
N ARG A 104 5.49 -4.63 -5.16
CA ARG A 104 6.57 -3.66 -4.85
C ARG A 104 6.21 -2.74 -3.70
N GLN A 105 4.97 -2.24 -3.68
CA GLN A 105 4.48 -1.40 -2.59
C GLN A 105 4.39 -2.18 -1.26
N MET A 106 3.92 -3.41 -1.30
CA MET A 106 3.73 -4.24 -0.10
C MET A 106 5.04 -4.77 0.51
N PHE A 107 6.03 -5.06 -0.31
CA PHE A 107 7.38 -5.45 0.15
C PHE A 107 8.30 -4.23 0.38
N GLY A 108 7.83 -3.05 0.00
CA GLY A 108 8.52 -1.80 0.23
C GLY A 108 8.34 -1.26 1.65
N VAL A 109 9.07 -0.20 1.93
CA VAL A 109 8.96 0.57 3.17
C VAL A 109 8.85 2.05 2.84
N THR A 110 8.13 2.78 3.67
CA THR A 110 8.03 4.24 3.56
C THR A 110 8.27 4.89 4.90
N LEU A 111 8.78 6.11 4.90
CA LEU A 111 8.98 6.95 6.07
C LEU A 111 8.57 8.38 5.73
N ASN A 112 7.65 8.96 6.48
CA ASN A 112 7.20 10.32 6.34
C ASN A 112 7.23 11.08 7.68
N ALA A 113 6.98 12.37 7.67
CA ALA A 113 6.98 13.20 8.87
C ALA A 113 5.90 12.76 9.89
N HIS A 114 4.77 12.22 9.41
CA HIS A 114 3.67 11.78 10.26
C HIS A 114 4.03 10.58 11.15
N ASP A 115 4.92 9.69 10.69
CA ASP A 115 5.37 8.54 11.46
C ASP A 115 6.07 8.95 12.75
N PHE A 116 6.92 9.97 12.69
CA PHE A 116 7.55 10.57 13.87
C PHE A 116 6.53 11.24 14.78
N ALA A 117 5.63 12.05 14.20
CA ALA A 117 4.62 12.77 14.96
C ALA A 117 3.68 11.82 15.72
N GLU A 118 3.30 10.70 15.12
CA GLU A 118 2.46 9.68 15.75
C GLU A 118 3.20 8.99 16.91
N LEU A 119 4.47 8.62 16.69
CA LEU A 119 5.29 7.99 17.73
C LEU A 119 5.53 8.93 18.92
N ILE A 120 5.92 10.19 18.67
CA ILE A 120 6.12 11.20 19.70
C ILE A 120 4.85 11.39 20.52
N ARG A 121 3.70 11.51 19.86
CA ARG A 121 2.40 11.62 20.54
C ARG A 121 2.10 10.39 21.41
N SER A 122 2.37 9.18 20.92
CA SER A 122 2.16 7.93 21.67
C SER A 122 3.04 7.86 22.92
N LEU A 123 4.30 8.28 22.82
CA LEU A 123 5.21 8.36 23.96
C LEU A 123 4.74 9.40 25.01
N HIS A 124 4.24 10.56 24.57
CA HIS A 124 3.65 11.55 25.48
C HIS A 124 2.42 11.03 26.20
N VAL A 125 1.52 10.32 25.50
CA VAL A 125 0.30 9.71 26.09
C VAL A 125 0.68 8.72 27.19
N GLU A 126 1.74 7.95 27.00
CA GLU A 126 2.26 7.00 27.99
C GLU A 126 3.20 7.64 29.01
N ARG A 127 3.36 8.98 29.00
CA ARG A 127 4.15 9.78 29.94
C ARG A 127 5.66 9.59 29.85
N TYR A 128 6.17 9.09 28.75
CA TYR A 128 7.61 9.05 28.45
C TYR A 128 8.08 10.37 27.81
N VAL A 129 7.85 11.47 28.52
CA VAL A 129 8.05 12.85 28.02
C VAL A 129 9.48 13.09 27.54
N LEU A 130 10.48 12.66 28.30
CA LEU A 130 11.89 12.84 27.91
C LEU A 130 12.24 12.11 26.61
N ALA A 131 11.75 10.88 26.43
CA ALA A 131 11.97 10.13 25.20
C ALA A 131 11.27 10.79 24.01
N ALA A 132 10.06 11.32 24.21
CA ALA A 132 9.32 12.06 23.19
C ALA A 132 10.04 13.36 22.78
N GLU A 133 10.55 14.12 23.74
CA GLU A 133 11.29 15.38 23.48
C GLU A 133 12.62 15.11 22.76
N LEU A 134 13.39 14.12 23.22
CA LEU A 134 14.64 13.72 22.56
C LEU A 134 14.41 13.27 21.11
N LEU A 135 13.35 12.50 20.88
CA LEU A 135 13.01 12.08 19.52
C LEU A 135 12.52 13.25 18.67
N SER A 136 11.71 14.14 19.24
CA SER A 136 11.22 15.35 18.55
C SER A 136 12.38 16.23 18.09
N GLU A 137 13.35 16.50 18.98
CA GLU A 137 14.54 17.27 18.63
C GLU A 137 15.40 16.57 17.57
N ALA A 138 15.62 15.28 17.72
CA ALA A 138 16.44 14.51 16.79
C ALA A 138 15.81 14.37 15.39
N ALA A 139 14.49 14.22 15.31
CA ALA A 139 13.77 14.05 14.06
C ALA A 139 13.38 15.37 13.38
N ALA A 140 13.44 16.52 14.08
CA ALA A 140 12.96 17.79 13.57
C ALA A 140 13.56 18.18 12.20
N PRO A 141 14.87 18.09 11.94
CA PRO A 141 15.43 18.46 10.64
C PRO A 141 14.93 17.58 9.49
N LEU A 142 14.80 16.28 9.76
CA LEU A 142 14.25 15.32 8.77
C LEU A 142 12.75 15.57 8.56
N ALA A 143 11.99 15.75 9.62
CA ALA A 143 10.55 15.99 9.55
C ALA A 143 10.22 17.31 8.84
N GLU A 144 11.02 18.36 9.06
CA GLU A 144 10.89 19.64 8.34
C GLU A 144 11.12 19.43 6.84
N LYS A 145 12.19 18.74 6.44
CA LYS A 145 12.48 18.45 5.04
C LYS A 145 11.41 17.58 4.41
N LEU A 146 10.90 16.58 5.12
CA LEU A 146 9.80 15.72 4.66
C LEU A 146 8.43 16.43 4.60
N SER A 147 8.27 17.57 5.25
CA SER A 147 7.04 18.39 5.17
C SER A 147 6.97 19.22 3.90
N LEU A 148 8.01 19.22 3.09
CA LEU A 148 8.10 19.92 1.81
C LEU A 148 8.07 18.91 0.67
N PRO A 149 7.57 19.29 -0.52
CA PRO A 149 7.66 18.44 -1.70
C PRO A 149 9.11 18.15 -2.08
N VAL A 150 9.33 17.09 -2.86
CA VAL A 150 10.66 16.73 -3.33
C VAL A 150 11.19 17.85 -4.25
N GLU A 151 12.37 18.39 -3.93
CA GLU A 151 13.04 19.37 -4.77
C GLU A 151 13.41 18.73 -6.12
N GLU A 152 13.27 19.48 -7.21
CA GLU A 152 13.59 19.00 -8.54
C GLU A 152 15.05 18.52 -8.62
N GLY A 153 15.25 17.26 -9.00
CA GLY A 153 16.55 16.61 -9.05
C GLY A 153 17.12 16.13 -7.72
N ALA A 154 16.40 16.30 -6.59
CA ALA A 154 16.82 15.76 -5.31
C ALA A 154 16.54 14.25 -5.23
N GLY A 155 17.60 13.46 -5.03
CA GLY A 155 17.51 12.02 -4.74
C GLY A 155 17.45 11.72 -3.25
N PHE A 156 17.47 10.44 -2.91
CA PHE A 156 17.53 9.95 -1.53
C PHE A 156 18.72 10.53 -0.73
N ASP A 157 19.86 10.74 -1.39
CA ASP A 157 21.08 11.26 -0.77
C ASP A 157 20.86 12.61 -0.09
N ALA A 158 19.93 13.44 -0.58
CA ALA A 158 19.60 14.73 0.03
C ALA A 158 18.96 14.61 1.43
N TYR A 159 18.52 13.42 1.80
CA TYR A 159 17.88 13.13 3.10
C TYR A 159 18.79 12.31 4.03
N GLN A 160 19.79 11.62 3.49
CA GLN A 160 20.59 10.64 4.22
C GLN A 160 21.29 11.22 5.44
N MET A 161 21.81 12.45 5.34
CA MET A 161 22.48 13.11 6.45
C MET A 161 21.57 13.40 7.65
N PHE A 162 20.26 13.48 7.44
CA PHE A 162 19.28 13.75 8.49
C PHE A 162 18.82 12.48 9.21
N LEU A 163 19.21 11.28 8.77
CA LEU A 163 18.78 9.99 9.34
C LEU A 163 19.63 9.55 10.53
N GLU A 164 20.87 10.00 10.64
CA GLU A 164 21.82 9.55 11.68
C GLU A 164 21.29 9.81 13.08
N ARG A 165 20.89 11.06 13.37
CA ARG A 165 20.47 11.47 14.71
C ARG A 165 19.18 10.77 15.16
N PRO A 166 18.09 10.71 14.35
CA PRO A 166 16.92 9.90 14.66
C PRO A 166 17.25 8.42 14.89
N HIS A 167 18.14 7.83 14.08
CA HIS A 167 18.56 6.44 14.23
C HIS A 167 19.21 6.19 15.59
N GLN A 168 20.16 7.04 15.99
CA GLN A 168 20.86 6.93 17.29
C GLN A 168 19.87 7.03 18.45
N VAL A 169 19.00 8.04 18.43
CA VAL A 169 18.02 8.29 19.51
C VAL A 169 17.01 7.15 19.59
N LEU A 170 16.45 6.68 18.46
CA LEU A 170 15.52 5.56 18.42
C LEU A 170 16.16 4.27 18.95
N THR A 171 17.44 4.02 18.64
CA THR A 171 18.18 2.86 19.16
C THR A 171 18.28 2.89 20.69
N VAL A 172 18.55 4.07 21.27
CA VAL A 172 18.60 4.26 22.72
C VAL A 172 17.21 4.08 23.35
N ILE A 173 16.18 4.71 22.77
CA ILE A 173 14.79 4.62 23.26
C ILE A 173 14.30 3.16 23.24
N CYS A 174 14.54 2.43 22.16
CA CYS A 174 14.17 1.01 22.06
C CYS A 174 14.82 0.20 23.21
N ARG A 175 16.09 0.40 23.46
CA ARG A 175 16.80 -0.33 24.54
C ARG A 175 16.30 0.03 25.93
N GLN A 176 15.99 1.31 26.17
CA GLN A 176 15.57 1.79 27.50
C GLN A 176 14.10 1.47 27.81
N LEU A 177 13.25 1.44 26.81
CA LEU A 177 11.81 1.26 27.00
C LEU A 177 11.31 -0.15 26.65
N GLU A 178 12.22 -1.09 26.43
CA GLU A 178 11.87 -2.50 26.20
C GLU A 178 11.09 -3.06 27.39
N GLY A 179 9.92 -3.62 27.11
CA GLY A 179 9.03 -4.18 28.14
C GLY A 179 8.28 -3.16 29.01
N LEU A 180 8.52 -1.86 28.84
CA LEU A 180 7.86 -0.81 29.63
C LEU A 180 6.66 -0.18 28.91
N LEU A 181 6.65 -0.20 27.59
CA LEU A 181 5.60 0.38 26.75
C LEU A 181 4.42 -0.59 26.59
N THR A 182 3.24 0.00 26.31
CA THR A 182 2.13 -0.82 25.82
C THR A 182 2.53 -1.55 24.54
N ARG A 183 1.90 -2.69 24.27
CA ARG A 183 2.16 -3.48 23.07
C ARG A 183 1.99 -2.67 21.78
N GLU A 184 1.10 -1.71 21.80
CA GLU A 184 0.81 -0.84 20.66
C GLU A 184 1.92 0.16 20.40
N THR A 185 2.30 0.94 21.41
CA THR A 185 3.39 1.91 21.32
C THR A 185 4.73 1.24 21.04
N TRP A 186 4.97 0.06 21.62
CA TRP A 186 6.16 -0.74 21.32
C TRP A 186 6.23 -1.15 19.83
N ARG A 187 5.11 -1.58 19.26
CA ARG A 187 5.06 -1.91 17.81
C ARG A 187 5.35 -0.70 16.93
N LEU A 188 4.78 0.46 17.29
CA LEU A 188 5.04 1.70 16.55
C LEU A 188 6.50 2.10 16.65
N LEU A 189 7.05 2.13 17.87
CA LEU A 189 8.47 2.42 18.10
C LEU A 189 9.37 1.46 17.30
N SER A 190 9.13 0.16 17.39
CA SER A 190 9.91 -0.84 16.68
C SER A 190 9.81 -0.69 15.15
N ALA A 191 8.63 -0.35 14.64
CA ALA A 191 8.42 -0.13 13.21
C ALA A 191 9.19 1.11 12.72
N VAL A 192 9.02 2.25 13.40
CA VAL A 192 9.72 3.50 13.03
C VAL A 192 11.24 3.33 13.17
N ALA A 193 11.71 2.72 14.27
CA ALA A 193 13.13 2.48 14.49
C ALA A 193 13.73 1.57 13.43
N SER A 194 13.05 0.48 13.07
CA SER A 194 13.50 -0.44 12.01
C SER A 194 13.54 0.24 10.65
N THR A 195 12.54 1.06 10.34
CA THR A 195 12.46 1.80 9.07
C THR A 195 13.57 2.86 8.98
N VAL A 196 13.76 3.67 10.02
CA VAL A 196 14.86 4.65 10.07
C VAL A 196 16.22 3.98 9.99
N SER A 197 16.40 2.86 10.71
CA SER A 197 17.63 2.07 10.65
C SER A 197 17.91 1.54 9.24
N LEU A 198 16.89 1.06 8.55
CA LEU A 198 17.00 0.56 7.18
C LEU A 198 17.42 1.66 6.20
N PHE A 199 16.84 2.85 6.29
CA PHE A 199 17.23 3.99 5.46
C PHE A 199 18.64 4.50 5.81
N TYR A 200 19.02 4.51 7.08
CA TYR A 200 20.34 4.98 7.52
C TYR A 200 21.47 4.01 7.14
N LEU A 201 21.31 2.72 7.45
CA LEU A 201 22.33 1.70 7.20
C LEU A 201 22.35 1.22 5.75
N GLY A 202 21.25 1.40 5.03
CA GLY A 202 21.06 0.85 3.70
C GLY A 202 20.77 -0.66 3.71
N ASN A 203 20.39 -1.16 2.54
CA ASN A 203 20.25 -2.58 2.25
C ASN A 203 20.53 -2.79 0.76
N PRO A 204 21.50 -3.63 0.37
CA PRO A 204 21.86 -3.85 -1.03
C PRO A 204 20.73 -4.49 -1.86
N GLU A 205 19.75 -5.12 -1.22
CA GLU A 205 18.58 -5.69 -1.89
C GLU A 205 17.44 -4.68 -2.09
N MET A 206 17.66 -3.41 -1.73
CA MET A 206 16.65 -2.36 -1.85
C MET A 206 17.17 -1.15 -2.62
N ILE A 207 16.25 -0.51 -3.32
CA ILE A 207 16.45 0.78 -4.00
C ILE A 207 15.73 1.82 -3.16
N PHE A 208 16.47 2.87 -2.76
CA PHE A 208 15.94 3.99 -1.97
C PHE A 208 15.75 5.22 -2.84
N TYR A 209 14.63 5.91 -2.65
CA TYR A 209 14.30 7.16 -3.34
C TYR A 209 13.39 8.02 -2.50
N ALA A 210 13.24 9.30 -2.86
CA ALA A 210 12.26 10.21 -2.31
C ALA A 210 11.09 10.38 -3.30
N ALA A 211 9.88 10.50 -2.79
CA ALA A 211 8.68 10.75 -3.58
C ALA A 211 7.78 11.75 -2.86
N ASP A 212 6.95 12.48 -3.60
CA ASP A 212 5.92 13.31 -3.01
C ASP A 212 4.85 12.45 -2.32
N ASP A 213 4.33 12.94 -1.20
CA ASP A 213 3.21 12.31 -0.51
C ASP A 213 1.87 12.92 -0.96
N ASP A 214 0.76 12.26 -0.59
CA ASP A 214 -0.60 12.71 -0.94
C ASP A 214 -1.02 14.01 -0.22
N HIS A 215 -0.19 14.55 0.68
CA HIS A 215 -0.50 15.70 1.53
C HIS A 215 0.35 16.94 1.20
N GLY A 216 1.15 16.87 0.14
CA GLY A 216 1.99 17.97 -0.33
C GLY A 216 3.35 18.06 0.36
N GLY A 217 3.75 17.03 1.08
CA GLY A 217 5.09 16.79 1.59
C GLY A 217 5.84 15.78 0.76
N SER A 218 6.92 15.24 1.31
CA SER A 218 7.67 14.12 0.73
C SER A 218 7.75 12.95 1.69
N MET A 219 8.08 11.79 1.14
CA MET A 219 8.35 10.56 1.88
C MET A 219 9.59 9.88 1.33
N LEU A 220 10.33 9.22 2.20
CA LEU A 220 11.37 8.29 1.79
C LEU A 220 10.73 6.94 1.47
N CYS A 221 11.12 6.37 0.35
CA CYS A 221 10.64 5.09 -0.15
C CYS A 221 11.82 4.13 -0.31
N GLY A 222 11.62 2.90 0.14
CA GLY A 222 12.50 1.78 -0.14
C GLY A 222 11.72 0.70 -0.86
N THR A 223 12.18 0.24 -2.01
CA THR A 223 11.57 -0.86 -2.76
C THR A 223 12.56 -1.99 -2.97
N VAL A 224 12.08 -3.23 -3.00
CA VAL A 224 12.93 -4.39 -3.25
C VAL A 224 13.47 -4.36 -4.69
N SER A 225 14.76 -4.59 -4.86
CA SER A 225 15.41 -4.69 -6.18
C SER A 225 14.93 -5.93 -6.94
N GLU A 226 14.82 -7.07 -6.24
CA GLU A 226 14.48 -8.38 -6.78
C GLU A 226 13.07 -8.83 -6.36
N LEU A 227 12.04 -8.18 -6.94
CA LEU A 227 10.63 -8.53 -6.67
C LEU A 227 10.32 -10.00 -6.97
N ALA A 228 10.92 -10.54 -8.05
CA ALA A 228 10.74 -11.92 -8.46
C ALA A 228 11.09 -12.91 -7.35
N ALA A 229 12.20 -12.70 -6.66
CA ALA A 229 12.63 -13.53 -5.54
C ALA A 229 11.65 -13.47 -4.37
N GLN A 230 11.12 -12.29 -4.07
CA GLN A 230 10.12 -12.10 -3.00
C GLN A 230 8.81 -12.81 -3.32
N LEU A 231 8.31 -12.69 -4.55
CA LEU A 231 7.11 -13.40 -4.99
C LEU A 231 7.31 -14.91 -5.03
N GLN A 232 8.50 -15.39 -5.43
CA GLN A 232 8.83 -16.81 -5.36
C GLN A 232 8.83 -17.34 -3.91
N ALA A 233 9.41 -16.60 -2.98
CA ALA A 233 9.46 -16.99 -1.57
C ALA A 233 8.08 -16.94 -0.88
N THR A 234 7.11 -16.24 -1.43
CA THR A 234 5.78 -16.02 -0.82
C THR A 234 4.66 -16.63 -1.65
N LEU A 235 4.28 -16.00 -2.76
CA LEU A 235 3.12 -16.38 -3.57
C LEU A 235 3.34 -17.67 -4.35
N TRP A 236 4.47 -17.80 -5.05
CA TRP A 236 4.71 -18.96 -5.91
C TRP A 236 5.15 -20.21 -5.14
N ARG A 237 5.45 -20.08 -3.85
CA ARG A 237 5.72 -21.20 -2.96
C ARG A 237 4.46 -21.91 -2.47
N GLN A 238 3.27 -21.32 -2.68
CA GLN A 238 2.02 -21.93 -2.26
C GLN A 238 1.77 -23.24 -3.04
N GLU A 239 1.27 -24.27 -2.37
CA GLU A 239 1.03 -25.59 -2.97
C GLU A 239 -0.25 -25.62 -3.82
N GLN A 240 -1.26 -24.81 -3.45
CA GLN A 240 -2.52 -24.76 -4.15
C GLN A 240 -2.40 -24.16 -5.56
N PRO A 241 -3.33 -24.52 -6.48
CA PRO A 241 -3.41 -23.90 -7.78
C PRO A 241 -3.63 -22.40 -7.69
N ILE A 242 -2.94 -21.66 -8.57
CA ILE A 242 -3.08 -20.20 -8.70
C ILE A 242 -3.49 -19.91 -10.14
N VAL A 243 -4.61 -19.20 -10.30
CA VAL A 243 -5.12 -18.73 -11.58
C VAL A 243 -4.92 -17.24 -11.66
N LEU A 244 -4.31 -16.76 -12.73
CA LEU A 244 -4.10 -15.35 -13.02
C LEU A 244 -4.96 -14.95 -14.20
N THR A 245 -5.77 -13.92 -14.04
CA THR A 245 -6.62 -13.40 -15.12
C THR A 245 -6.37 -11.91 -15.33
N SER A 246 -6.36 -11.47 -16.57
CA SER A 246 -6.32 -10.06 -16.94
C SER A 246 -6.46 -9.89 -18.47
N GLY A 247 -6.90 -8.74 -18.92
CA GLY A 247 -6.92 -8.37 -20.33
C GLY A 247 -5.53 -8.09 -20.95
N THR A 248 -4.46 -7.98 -20.14
CA THR A 248 -3.18 -7.42 -20.57
C THR A 248 -1.94 -8.20 -20.10
N LEU A 249 -2.05 -9.50 -19.83
CA LEU A 249 -0.90 -10.32 -19.40
C LEU A 249 0.02 -10.70 -20.58
N ALA A 250 -0.51 -10.74 -21.79
CA ALA A 250 0.23 -11.15 -22.97
C ALA A 250 0.37 -9.98 -23.96
N VAL A 251 1.47 -9.96 -24.69
CA VAL A 251 1.62 -9.17 -25.91
C VAL A 251 1.47 -10.12 -27.08
N GLY A 252 0.30 -10.05 -27.74
CA GLY A 252 -0.12 -11.09 -28.70
C GLY A 252 -0.37 -12.42 -27.98
N LYS A 253 0.57 -13.38 -28.10
CA LYS A 253 0.52 -14.66 -27.39
C LYS A 253 1.71 -14.87 -26.46
N ASP A 254 2.53 -13.85 -26.26
CA ASP A 254 3.76 -13.92 -25.46
C ASP A 254 3.51 -13.38 -24.04
N PHE A 255 3.68 -14.21 -23.03
CA PHE A 255 3.56 -13.91 -21.60
C PHE A 255 4.93 -13.63 -20.93
N SER A 256 6.03 -13.69 -21.66
CA SER A 256 7.39 -13.64 -21.11
C SER A 256 7.63 -12.39 -20.25
N ARG A 257 7.15 -11.23 -20.72
CA ARG A 257 7.28 -9.96 -19.98
C ARG A 257 6.58 -10.00 -18.63
N PHE A 258 5.34 -10.48 -18.59
CA PHE A 258 4.60 -10.61 -17.33
C PHE A 258 5.24 -11.64 -16.41
N ARG A 259 5.63 -12.81 -16.95
CA ARG A 259 6.30 -13.88 -16.18
C ARG A 259 7.57 -13.38 -15.52
N THR A 260 8.40 -12.64 -16.24
CA THR A 260 9.61 -12.03 -15.69
C THR A 260 9.28 -11.03 -14.60
N ALA A 261 8.36 -10.10 -14.84
CA ALA A 261 7.97 -9.08 -13.88
C ALA A 261 7.34 -9.66 -12.61
N ALA A 262 6.57 -10.76 -12.73
CA ALA A 262 5.93 -11.46 -11.63
C ALA A 262 6.78 -12.58 -11.00
N GLY A 263 8.01 -12.82 -11.48
CA GLY A 263 8.88 -13.88 -10.96
C GLY A 263 8.43 -15.29 -11.27
N LEU A 264 7.63 -15.50 -12.32
CA LEU A 264 7.19 -16.82 -12.78
C LEU A 264 8.24 -17.47 -13.72
N THR A 265 9.49 -17.40 -13.36
CA THR A 265 10.63 -17.90 -14.15
C THR A 265 11.19 -19.23 -13.61
N GLY A 266 10.62 -19.74 -12.51
CA GLY A 266 11.08 -20.94 -11.84
C GLY A 266 10.50 -22.26 -12.41
N GLU A 267 10.72 -23.35 -11.70
CA GLU A 267 10.33 -24.72 -12.09
C GLU A 267 8.81 -25.01 -11.99
N ARG A 268 8.03 -24.07 -11.43
CA ARG A 268 6.59 -24.26 -11.31
C ARG A 268 5.96 -24.38 -12.71
N PRO A 269 5.21 -25.45 -12.99
CA PRO A 269 4.53 -25.60 -14.28
C PRO A 269 3.49 -24.48 -14.44
N VAL A 270 3.52 -23.83 -15.60
CA VAL A 270 2.60 -22.74 -15.97
C VAL A 270 1.89 -23.11 -17.27
N THR A 271 0.58 -23.05 -17.25
CA THR A 271 -0.25 -23.17 -18.46
C THR A 271 -0.72 -21.77 -18.87
N GLU A 272 -0.49 -21.42 -20.13
CA GLU A 272 -0.82 -20.11 -20.69
C GLU A 272 -1.96 -20.27 -21.70
N THR A 273 -2.95 -19.39 -21.60
CA THR A 273 -4.10 -19.40 -22.49
C THR A 273 -4.51 -17.97 -22.85
N VAL A 274 -4.69 -17.68 -24.12
CA VAL A 274 -5.24 -16.44 -24.64
C VAL A 274 -6.66 -16.69 -25.13
N CYS A 275 -7.62 -16.03 -24.50
CA CYS A 275 -9.00 -16.01 -24.98
C CYS A 275 -9.18 -14.86 -25.97
N PRO A 276 -9.77 -15.07 -27.15
CA PRO A 276 -10.06 -14.00 -28.08
C PRO A 276 -11.07 -13.01 -27.47
N SER A 277 -10.94 -11.74 -27.83
CA SER A 277 -11.93 -10.73 -27.44
C SER A 277 -13.30 -11.09 -27.99
N PRO A 278 -14.38 -10.98 -27.21
CA PRO A 278 -15.75 -11.15 -27.70
C PRO A 278 -16.23 -9.96 -28.56
N PHE A 279 -15.47 -8.87 -28.58
CA PHE A 279 -15.85 -7.66 -29.32
C PHE A 279 -15.33 -7.73 -30.76
N ASP A 280 -16.21 -7.41 -31.70
CA ASP A 280 -15.87 -7.29 -33.12
C ASP A 280 -15.30 -5.88 -33.40
N TYR A 281 -14.00 -5.73 -33.14
CA TYR A 281 -13.31 -4.45 -33.39
C TYR A 281 -13.21 -4.09 -34.86
N GLN A 282 -13.28 -5.06 -35.78
CA GLN A 282 -13.17 -4.77 -37.20
C GLN A 282 -14.39 -4.01 -37.73
N HIS A 283 -15.56 -4.28 -37.14
CA HIS A 283 -16.80 -3.63 -37.56
C HIS A 283 -17.28 -2.54 -36.60
N ASN A 284 -16.85 -2.59 -35.32
CA ASN A 284 -17.36 -1.69 -34.29
C ASN A 284 -16.31 -0.72 -33.70
N CYS A 285 -15.11 -0.67 -34.31
CA CYS A 285 -14.07 0.25 -33.89
C CYS A 285 -13.56 1.07 -35.07
N LEU A 286 -13.59 2.39 -34.93
CA LEU A 286 -13.00 3.32 -35.89
C LEU A 286 -11.77 3.94 -35.26
N LEU A 287 -10.57 3.68 -35.81
CA LEU A 287 -9.35 4.34 -35.42
C LEU A 287 -9.12 5.56 -36.32
N TYR A 288 -9.26 6.77 -35.78
CA TYR A 288 -8.96 8.00 -36.46
C TYR A 288 -7.54 8.45 -36.18
N LEU A 289 -6.70 8.57 -37.21
CA LEU A 289 -5.34 9.07 -37.11
C LEU A 289 -5.27 10.41 -37.86
N PRO A 290 -5.19 11.56 -37.17
CA PRO A 290 -5.09 12.84 -37.82
C PRO A 290 -3.74 12.94 -38.58
N THR A 291 -3.75 13.51 -39.77
CA THR A 291 -2.54 13.79 -40.54
C THR A 291 -1.71 14.93 -39.97
N ASP A 292 -2.35 15.80 -39.20
CA ASP A 292 -1.71 16.93 -38.51
C ASP A 292 -2.06 16.83 -37.00
N PRO A 293 -1.23 16.11 -36.19
CA PRO A 293 -1.50 15.93 -34.78
C PRO A 293 -1.31 17.24 -34.01
N ILE A 294 -2.23 17.50 -33.10
CA ILE A 294 -2.16 18.67 -32.23
C ILE A 294 -1.11 18.40 -31.13
N PRO A 295 -0.11 19.30 -30.94
CA PRO A 295 0.83 19.16 -29.83
C PRO A 295 0.11 19.14 -28.49
N LEU A 296 0.51 18.22 -27.59
CA LEU A 296 -0.14 18.02 -26.29
C LEU A 296 -0.02 19.25 -25.36
N ASP A 297 1.01 20.06 -25.57
CA ASP A 297 1.32 21.29 -24.83
C ASP A 297 0.71 22.56 -25.45
N ALA A 298 -0.04 22.44 -26.57
CA ALA A 298 -0.72 23.59 -27.17
C ALA A 298 -1.75 24.18 -26.23
N ALA A 299 -1.72 25.50 -26.05
CA ALA A 299 -2.65 26.21 -25.16
C ALA A 299 -4.14 26.02 -25.55
N ASP A 300 -4.40 25.76 -26.84
CA ASP A 300 -5.73 25.51 -27.42
C ASP A 300 -6.00 24.03 -27.73
N TYR A 301 -5.23 23.11 -27.11
CA TYR A 301 -5.26 21.66 -27.39
C TYR A 301 -6.70 21.10 -27.35
N TYR A 302 -7.44 21.38 -26.28
CA TYR A 302 -8.80 20.83 -26.11
C TYR A 302 -9.82 21.39 -27.09
N ASP A 303 -9.72 22.67 -27.45
CA ASP A 303 -10.62 23.30 -28.43
C ASP A 303 -10.38 22.74 -29.83
N ARG A 304 -9.13 22.58 -30.23
CA ARG A 304 -8.73 21.96 -31.51
C ARG A 304 -9.10 20.48 -31.57
N LEU A 305 -8.88 19.73 -30.47
CA LEU A 305 -9.28 18.33 -30.36
C LEU A 305 -10.81 18.19 -30.50
N ALA A 306 -11.58 19.04 -29.82
CA ALA A 306 -13.03 19.06 -29.93
C ALA A 306 -13.52 19.39 -31.35
N ALA A 307 -12.80 20.29 -32.06
CA ALA A 307 -13.12 20.61 -33.44
C ALA A 307 -12.81 19.42 -34.39
N GLN A 308 -11.71 18.70 -34.17
CA GLN A 308 -11.38 17.48 -34.95
C GLN A 308 -12.38 16.33 -34.71
N ILE A 309 -12.86 16.16 -33.48
CA ILE A 309 -13.87 15.11 -33.15
C ILE A 309 -15.22 15.40 -33.79
N ARG A 310 -15.56 16.67 -34.06
CA ARG A 310 -16.84 17.06 -34.66
C ARG A 310 -16.84 16.96 -36.20
N GLN A 311 -15.70 16.82 -36.83
CA GLN A 311 -15.57 16.57 -38.27
C GLN A 311 -15.87 15.10 -38.59
#